data_ea625633871aee740968a27346a60284
#
_entry.id   ea625633871aee740968a27346a60284
#
_cell.length_a   1.000
_cell.length_b   1.000
_cell.length_c   1.000
_cell.angle_alpha   90.00
_cell.angle_beta   90.00
_cell.angle_gamma   90.00
#
_symmetry.space_group_name_H-M   'P 1'
#
loop_
_entity.id
_entity.type
_entity.pdbx_description
1 polymer ?
#
loop_
_entity_poly.entity_id
_entity_poly.type
_entity_poly.pdbx_seq_one_letter_code
_entity_poly.pdbx_strand_id
1 'polypeptide(L)'
;SNSDSSSLIIKEAVEESGRSVSHKLEKHLSTLATIATVAPLLGLFGTIIGMVELFSSFTSSGHDVAVFARGISVALYNTAGGIVVAVPAMIAYRFFRTKVDNMVLDMEEQAIKLIEVIHGNRK
;
A
#
# COMPACT_ATOMS: atom_id res chain seq x y z
N SER A 1 -19.72 -37.78 16.35
CA SER A 1 -20.79 -37.20 17.15
C SER A 1 -21.12 -35.76 16.65
N ASN A 2 -22.24 -35.26 17.12
CA ASN A 2 -22.75 -33.95 16.68
C ASN A 2 -21.86 -32.81 17.10
N SER A 3 -21.12 -32.88 18.19
CA SER A 3 -20.24 -31.80 18.64
C SER A 3 -19.03 -31.64 17.74
N ASP A 4 -18.51 -32.72 17.19
CA ASP A 4 -17.38 -32.66 16.26
C ASP A 4 -17.81 -32.02 14.93
N SER A 5 -18.98 -32.35 14.41
CA SER A 5 -19.52 -31.75 13.20
C SER A 5 -19.80 -30.26 13.39
N SER A 6 -20.39 -29.87 14.53
CA SER A 6 -20.65 -28.48 14.87
C SER A 6 -19.36 -27.66 14.94
N SER A 7 -18.34 -28.22 15.59
CA SER A 7 -17.05 -27.57 15.74
C SER A 7 -16.39 -27.32 14.39
N LEU A 8 -16.44 -28.30 13.48
CA LEU A 8 -15.89 -28.18 12.14
C LEU A 8 -16.62 -27.10 11.32
N ILE A 9 -17.95 -27.08 11.39
CA ILE A 9 -18.77 -26.08 10.70
C ILE A 9 -18.45 -24.67 11.20
N ILE A 10 -18.36 -24.50 12.51
CA ILE A 10 -18.00 -23.20 13.11
C ILE A 10 -16.61 -22.76 12.68
N LYS A 11 -15.65 -23.67 12.69
CA LYS A 11 -14.29 -23.39 12.27
C LYS A 11 -14.24 -22.91 10.82
N GLU A 12 -14.94 -23.60 9.92
CA GLU A 12 -15.01 -23.22 8.51
C GLU A 12 -15.64 -21.85 8.31
N ALA A 13 -16.74 -21.56 9.03
CA ALA A 13 -17.42 -20.27 8.95
C ALA A 13 -16.53 -19.14 9.43
N VAL A 14 -15.81 -19.32 10.53
CA VAL A 14 -14.88 -18.31 11.07
C VAL A 14 -13.72 -18.08 10.13
N GLU A 15 -13.13 -19.13 9.56
CA GLU A 15 -12.05 -19.02 8.61
C GLU A 15 -12.47 -18.28 7.35
N GLU A 16 -13.67 -18.57 6.84
CA GLU A 16 -14.22 -17.91 5.67
C GLU A 16 -14.45 -16.41 5.92
N SER A 17 -15.04 -16.06 7.07
CA SER A 17 -15.24 -14.67 7.46
C SER A 17 -13.91 -13.94 7.61
N GLY A 18 -12.94 -14.58 8.24
CA GLY A 18 -11.61 -14.02 8.41
C GLY A 18 -10.91 -13.76 7.09
N ARG A 19 -11.00 -14.67 6.15
CA ARG A 19 -10.44 -14.49 4.80
C ARG A 19 -11.12 -13.36 4.04
N SER A 20 -12.44 -13.23 4.17
CA SER A 20 -13.20 -12.17 3.54
C SER A 20 -12.78 -10.79 4.04
N VAL A 21 -12.67 -10.62 5.35
CA VAL A 21 -12.21 -9.36 5.97
C VAL A 21 -10.77 -9.05 5.58
N SER A 22 -9.89 -10.04 5.67
CA SER A 22 -8.47 -9.91 5.30
C SER A 22 -8.33 -9.50 3.85
N HIS A 23 -9.11 -10.08 2.95
CA HIS A 23 -9.08 -9.76 1.53
C HIS A 23 -9.46 -8.30 1.28
N LYS A 24 -10.50 -7.79 1.95
CA LYS A 24 -10.91 -6.38 1.84
C LYS A 24 -9.83 -5.44 2.32
N LEU A 25 -9.21 -5.75 3.46
CA LEU A 25 -8.14 -4.92 4.02
C LEU A 25 -6.90 -4.94 3.11
N GLU A 26 -6.54 -6.10 2.59
CA GLU A 26 -5.41 -6.24 1.67
C GLU A 26 -5.62 -5.47 0.37
N LYS A 27 -6.86 -5.40 -0.11
CA LYS A 27 -7.21 -4.64 -1.31
C LYS A 27 -6.90 -3.14 -1.12
N HIS A 28 -7.27 -2.57 0.01
CA HIS A 28 -6.96 -1.17 0.33
C HIS A 28 -5.47 -0.94 0.51
N LEU A 29 -4.78 -1.89 1.15
CA LEU A 29 -3.32 -1.82 1.30
C LEU A 29 -2.61 -1.93 -0.03
N SER A 30 -3.10 -2.75 -0.94
CA SER A 30 -2.55 -2.88 -2.28
C SER A 30 -2.63 -1.56 -3.04
N THR A 31 -3.75 -0.83 -2.91
CA THR A 31 -3.91 0.50 -3.50
C THR A 31 -2.86 1.46 -2.94
N LEU A 32 -2.67 1.46 -1.63
CA LEU A 32 -1.69 2.31 -0.96
C LEU A 32 -0.26 1.97 -1.41
N ALA A 33 0.06 0.69 -1.53
CA ALA A 33 1.36 0.22 -2.03
C ALA A 33 1.59 0.68 -3.47
N THR A 34 0.55 0.64 -4.30
CA THR A 34 0.62 1.10 -5.68
C THR A 34 0.93 2.59 -5.74
N ILE A 35 0.26 3.41 -4.92
CA ILE A 35 0.53 4.84 -4.83
C ILE A 35 1.98 5.09 -4.42
N ALA A 36 2.46 4.38 -3.40
CA ALA A 36 3.83 4.53 -2.91
C ALA A 36 4.87 4.19 -3.99
N THR A 37 4.56 3.24 -4.87
CA THR A 37 5.46 2.81 -5.95
C THR A 37 5.36 3.73 -7.17
N VAL A 38 4.13 4.11 -7.54
CA VAL A 38 3.87 4.88 -8.77
C VAL A 38 4.19 6.36 -8.61
N ALA A 39 3.97 6.94 -7.42
CA ALA A 39 4.17 8.38 -7.21
C ALA A 39 5.59 8.85 -7.56
N PRO A 40 6.67 8.17 -7.12
CA PRO A 40 8.02 8.57 -7.53
C PRO A 40 8.24 8.44 -9.03
N LEU A 41 7.64 7.42 -9.66
CA LEU A 41 7.76 7.21 -11.11
C LEU A 41 7.06 8.31 -11.89
N LEU A 42 5.92 8.80 -11.42
CA LEU A 42 5.23 9.93 -12.04
C LEU A 42 6.04 11.20 -11.89
N GLY A 43 6.67 11.40 -10.73
CA GLY A 43 7.57 12.54 -10.54
C GLY A 43 8.75 12.50 -11.50
N LEU A 44 9.36 11.33 -11.67
CA LEU A 44 10.44 11.12 -12.62
C LEU A 44 9.98 11.36 -14.06
N PHE A 45 8.80 10.88 -14.41
CA PHE A 45 8.22 11.08 -15.74
C PHE A 45 8.04 12.57 -16.03
N GLY A 46 7.54 13.33 -15.06
CA GLY A 46 7.43 14.78 -15.18
C GLY A 46 8.78 15.45 -15.41
N THR A 47 9.82 14.97 -14.75
CA THR A 47 11.19 15.45 -14.96
C THR A 47 11.66 15.20 -16.39
N ILE A 48 11.40 14.03 -16.92
CA ILE A 48 11.79 13.66 -18.29
C ILE A 48 11.09 14.58 -19.30
N ILE A 49 9.78 14.79 -19.15
CA ILE A 49 9.03 15.68 -20.04
C ILE A 49 9.56 17.12 -19.95
N GLY A 50 9.78 17.60 -18.73
CA GLY A 50 10.29 18.95 -18.51
C GLY A 50 11.67 19.16 -19.14
N MET A 51 12.54 18.16 -19.04
CA MET A 51 13.88 18.24 -19.64
C MET A 51 13.82 18.19 -21.17
N VAL A 52 12.95 17.38 -21.74
CA VAL A 52 12.74 17.32 -23.20
C VAL A 52 12.28 18.68 -23.72
N GLU A 53 11.31 19.30 -23.08
CA GLU A 53 10.81 20.62 -23.43
C GLU A 53 11.92 21.69 -23.34
N LEU A 54 12.68 21.62 -22.26
CA LEU A 54 13.77 22.54 -22.00
C LEU A 54 14.83 22.48 -23.09
N PHE A 55 15.27 21.29 -23.46
CA PHE A 55 16.29 21.12 -24.51
C PHE A 55 15.76 21.52 -25.88
N SER A 56 14.50 21.25 -26.17
CA SER A 56 13.88 21.69 -27.43
C SER A 56 13.84 23.20 -27.53
N SER A 57 13.49 23.87 -26.47
CA SER A 57 13.45 25.34 -26.40
C SER A 57 14.83 25.93 -26.50
N PHE A 58 15.82 25.32 -25.87
CA PHE A 58 17.22 25.79 -25.85
C PHE A 58 17.82 25.79 -27.23
N THR A 59 17.53 24.80 -28.06
CA THR A 59 18.09 24.71 -29.41
C THR A 59 17.48 25.72 -30.39
N SER A 60 16.25 26.16 -30.14
CA SER A 60 15.55 27.06 -31.07
C SER A 60 15.68 28.54 -30.75
N SER A 61 15.90 28.91 -29.49
CA SER A 61 15.87 30.33 -29.07
C SER A 61 17.17 30.90 -28.51
N GLY A 62 18.25 30.14 -28.58
CA GLY A 62 19.55 30.60 -28.07
C GLY A 62 19.81 30.18 -26.62
N HIS A 63 20.88 30.70 -26.06
CA HIS A 63 21.46 30.18 -24.83
C HIS A 63 21.27 31.12 -23.65
N ASP A 64 20.13 31.06 -22.98
CA ASP A 64 19.90 31.76 -21.73
C ASP A 64 20.05 30.78 -20.57
N VAL A 65 21.15 30.92 -19.84
CA VAL A 65 21.46 30.04 -18.69
C VAL A 65 20.40 30.15 -17.60
N ALA A 66 19.83 31.34 -17.38
CA ALA A 66 18.81 31.55 -16.37
C ALA A 66 17.52 30.76 -16.69
N VAL A 67 17.09 30.76 -17.94
CA VAL A 67 15.93 30.01 -18.40
C VAL A 67 16.20 28.52 -18.29
N PHE A 68 17.39 28.08 -18.65
CA PHE A 68 17.80 26.69 -18.55
C PHE A 68 17.78 26.20 -17.08
N ALA A 69 18.38 26.99 -16.19
CA ALA A 69 18.41 26.67 -14.76
C ALA A 69 17.01 26.61 -14.16
N ARG A 70 16.12 27.51 -14.55
CA ARG A 70 14.73 27.52 -14.08
C ARG A 70 13.98 26.27 -14.52
N GLY A 71 14.19 25.85 -15.77
CA GLY A 71 13.58 24.65 -16.31
C GLY A 71 14.01 23.40 -15.54
N ILE A 72 15.30 23.30 -15.24
CA ILE A 72 15.82 22.19 -14.41
C ILE A 72 15.22 22.22 -13.02
N SER A 73 15.13 23.40 -12.40
CA SER A 73 14.53 23.54 -11.07
C SER A 73 13.07 23.07 -11.05
N VAL A 74 12.27 23.45 -12.04
CA VAL A 74 10.88 23.02 -12.16
C VAL A 74 10.78 21.49 -12.28
N ALA A 75 11.64 20.90 -13.10
CA ALA A 75 11.68 19.46 -13.27
C ALA A 75 12.01 18.74 -11.95
N LEU A 76 12.99 19.28 -11.21
CA LEU A 76 13.39 18.70 -9.93
C LEU A 76 12.26 18.80 -8.87
N TYR A 77 11.48 19.87 -8.89
CA TYR A 77 10.32 20.01 -8.00
C TYR A 77 9.27 18.94 -8.27
N ASN A 78 9.09 18.53 -9.51
CA ASN A 78 8.17 17.44 -9.84
C ASN A 78 8.59 16.11 -9.20
N THR A 79 9.88 15.81 -9.23
CA THR A 79 10.43 14.63 -8.56
C THR A 79 10.26 14.73 -7.05
N ALA A 80 10.56 15.90 -6.48
CA ALA A 80 10.38 16.13 -5.05
C ALA A 80 8.92 15.94 -4.64
N GLY A 81 7.98 16.42 -5.45
CA GLY A 81 6.55 16.22 -5.21
C GLY A 81 6.14 14.76 -5.17
N GLY A 82 6.67 13.96 -6.10
CA GLY A 82 6.44 12.52 -6.12
C GLY A 82 6.96 11.83 -4.86
N ILE A 83 8.13 12.22 -4.39
CA ILE A 83 8.73 11.67 -3.16
C ILE A 83 7.93 12.08 -1.91
N VAL A 84 7.47 13.32 -1.86
CA VAL A 84 6.65 13.82 -0.74
C VAL A 84 5.36 13.02 -0.59
N VAL A 85 4.78 12.55 -1.69
CA VAL A 85 3.61 11.67 -1.65
C VAL A 85 4.01 10.23 -1.31
N ALA A 86 5.10 9.75 -1.90
CA ALA A 86 5.52 8.35 -1.76
C ALA A 86 5.95 7.98 -0.35
N VAL A 87 6.70 8.85 0.33
CA VAL A 87 7.27 8.53 1.65
C VAL A 87 6.16 8.31 2.70
N PRO A 88 5.20 9.24 2.88
CA PRO A 88 4.10 8.99 3.83
C PRO A 88 3.25 7.78 3.42
N ALA A 89 3.02 7.57 2.14
CA ALA A 89 2.26 6.42 1.64
C ALA A 89 2.94 5.10 2.00
N MET A 90 4.27 5.03 1.85
CA MET A 90 5.03 3.84 2.19
C MET A 90 5.05 3.57 3.69
N ILE A 91 5.21 4.61 4.50
CA ILE A 91 5.17 4.49 5.96
C ILE A 91 3.80 4.00 6.40
N ALA A 92 2.73 4.59 5.87
CA ALA A 92 1.36 4.18 6.17
C ALA A 92 1.10 2.74 5.71
N TYR A 93 1.58 2.36 4.54
CA TYR A 93 1.45 1.00 4.03
C TYR A 93 2.07 -0.02 4.98
N ARG A 94 3.30 0.21 5.42
CA ARG A 94 4.00 -0.70 6.33
C ARG A 94 3.30 -0.79 7.69
N PHE A 95 2.86 0.35 8.19
CA PHE A 95 2.15 0.40 9.48
C PHE A 95 0.85 -0.41 9.42
N PHE A 96 0.02 -0.17 8.40
CA PHE A 96 -1.24 -0.88 8.25
C PHE A 96 -1.05 -2.35 7.91
N ARG A 97 -0.03 -2.68 7.14
CA ARG A 97 0.28 -4.07 6.81
C ARG A 97 0.61 -4.88 8.07
N THR A 98 1.45 -4.33 8.92
CA THR A 98 1.80 -4.95 10.20
C THR A 98 0.55 -5.09 11.07
N LYS A 99 -0.28 -4.06 11.11
CA LYS A 99 -1.50 -4.06 11.93
C LYS A 99 -2.50 -5.11 11.43
N VAL A 100 -2.68 -5.23 10.12
CA VAL A 100 -3.55 -6.26 9.52
C VAL A 100 -3.03 -7.66 9.84
N ASP A 101 -1.74 -7.90 9.70
CA ASP A 101 -1.13 -9.19 10.00
C ASP A 101 -1.36 -9.56 11.47
N ASN A 102 -1.19 -8.62 12.39
CA ASN A 102 -1.44 -8.85 13.81
C ASN A 102 -2.92 -9.11 14.11
N MET A 103 -3.82 -8.41 13.43
CA MET A 103 -5.26 -8.61 13.57
C MET A 103 -5.68 -10.00 13.10
N VAL A 104 -5.11 -10.46 11.99
CA VAL A 104 -5.39 -11.81 11.46
C VAL A 104 -4.93 -12.87 12.45
N LEU A 105 -3.73 -12.73 13.00
CA LEU A 105 -3.21 -13.65 14.02
C LEU A 105 -4.10 -13.66 15.27
N ASP A 106 -4.53 -12.51 15.74
CA ASP A 106 -5.41 -12.38 16.89
C ASP A 106 -6.76 -13.05 16.62
N MET A 107 -7.32 -12.87 15.44
CA MET A 107 -8.56 -13.50 15.03
C MET A 107 -8.43 -15.03 15.02
N GLU A 108 -7.32 -15.56 14.54
CA GLU A 108 -7.05 -16.99 14.54
C GLU A 108 -6.98 -17.55 15.97
N GLU A 109 -6.29 -16.85 16.87
CA GLU A 109 -6.21 -17.23 18.28
C GLU A 109 -7.60 -17.24 18.94
N GLN A 110 -8.40 -16.20 18.71
CA GLN A 110 -9.74 -16.10 19.27
C GLN A 110 -10.65 -17.19 18.73
N ALA A 111 -10.51 -17.53 17.45
CA ALA A 111 -11.27 -18.61 16.84
C ALA A 111 -10.94 -19.96 17.47
N ILE A 112 -9.66 -20.22 17.71
CA ILE A 112 -9.21 -21.46 18.36
C ILE A 112 -9.76 -21.55 19.79
N LYS A 113 -9.69 -20.46 20.55
CA LYS A 113 -10.23 -20.41 21.92
C LYS A 113 -11.73 -20.66 21.95
N LEU A 114 -12.45 -20.08 21.01
CA LEU A 114 -13.90 -20.26 20.90
C LEU A 114 -14.25 -21.72 20.61
N ILE A 115 -13.54 -22.35 19.70
CA ILE A 115 -13.74 -23.75 19.36
C ILE A 115 -13.46 -24.65 20.57
N GLU A 116 -12.40 -24.38 21.31
CA GLU A 116 -12.05 -25.12 22.54
C GLU A 116 -13.16 -25.01 23.60
N VAL A 117 -13.70 -23.82 23.77
CA VAL A 117 -14.80 -23.58 24.73
C VAL A 117 -16.05 -24.32 24.31
N ILE A 118 -16.42 -24.30 23.05
CA ILE A 118 -17.59 -25.01 22.51
C ILE A 118 -17.43 -26.50 22.68
N HIS A 119 -16.22 -27.02 22.49
CA HIS A 119 -15.94 -28.46 22.68
C HIS A 119 -15.87 -28.86 24.13
N GLY A 120 -15.77 -27.93 25.07
CA GLY A 120 -15.57 -28.23 26.47
C GLY A 120 -14.19 -28.76 26.81
N ASN A 121 -13.22 -28.63 25.90
CA ASN A 121 -11.85 -29.08 26.13
C ASN A 121 -11.06 -28.14 27.03
N ARG A 122 -11.54 -26.90 27.17
CA ARG A 122 -10.92 -25.90 28.01
C ARG A 122 -11.79 -25.63 29.22
N LYS A 123 -11.23 -25.90 30.38
CA LYS A 123 -11.92 -25.70 31.66
C LYS A 123 -11.55 -24.34 32.27
#